data_dc8627bb2124f6e9f54cfbbc1e7a519c
#
_entry.id   dc8627bb2124f6e9f54cfbbc1e7a519c
#
_cell.length_a   1.000
_cell.length_b   1.000
_cell.length_c   1.000
_cell.angle_alpha   90.00
_cell.angle_beta   90.00
_cell.angle_gamma   90.00
#
_symmetry.space_group_name_H-M   'P 1'
#
loop_
_entity.id
_entity.type
_entity.pdbx_description
1 polymer ?
#
loop_
_entity_poly.entity_id
_entity_poly.type
_entity_poly.pdbx_seq_one_letter_code
_entity_poly.pdbx_strand_id
1 'polypeptide(L)'
;MADRARPMIFDRWPALAERVPWLPLVRAPTPVEPCDAIEGYTGHRARGVDLWMKRDDLSAISYGGNKVRRYEFLFAHARALGADTLVTVGGLASTQATATAVLGPTHGFKVALALYDQPVTDFALDALRTDAQCGASMVRAGNFVTAMARAGAECLRGARKSRYFIAPGASSARANLGYVDAMLELGAQVDRGECPRPDAIVAPAGSGGTVAGLALGARVLGWDTLVIGVRIAPWIATNRVTVGARIRATAALLTRRAGVARDDLRGARWTIEHGFIGPGYGYGCPEAREGAAAWQDLTGATGEVTYSGKQLWALRDIVARPRWKGRSILLWNTLSTPRPRLDPDATARVPDAFAPLFLKGFSR
;
A
#
# COMPACT_ATOMS: atom_id res chain seq x y z
N MET A 1 -1.97 13.57 -16.97
CA MET A 1 -0.92 12.60 -16.63
C MET A 1 -0.81 11.63 -17.80
N ALA A 2 0.34 11.55 -18.45
CA ALA A 2 0.61 10.55 -19.50
C ALA A 2 1.01 9.25 -18.81
N ASP A 3 0.62 8.10 -19.41
CA ASP A 3 1.15 6.82 -18.95
C ASP A 3 2.65 6.77 -19.23
N ARG A 4 3.45 6.44 -18.22
CA ARG A 4 4.89 6.31 -18.40
C ARG A 4 5.21 5.09 -19.27
N ALA A 5 6.14 5.26 -20.20
CA ALA A 5 6.52 4.19 -21.12
C ALA A 5 7.18 2.99 -20.40
N ARG A 6 7.92 3.23 -19.29
CA ARG A 6 8.57 2.20 -18.47
C ARG A 6 8.98 2.75 -17.08
N PRO A 7 9.24 1.87 -16.08
CA PRO A 7 9.75 2.28 -14.77
C PRO A 7 11.13 2.93 -14.84
N MET A 8 11.36 3.96 -14.04
CA MET A 8 12.66 4.65 -13.93
C MET A 8 13.76 3.72 -13.38
N ILE A 9 13.40 2.71 -12.61
CA ILE A 9 14.31 1.69 -12.10
C ILE A 9 14.98 0.91 -13.24
N PHE A 10 14.34 0.79 -14.39
CA PHE A 10 14.90 0.14 -15.58
C PHE A 10 15.85 1.05 -16.36
N ASP A 11 15.62 2.37 -16.31
CA ASP A 11 16.57 3.35 -16.87
C ASP A 11 17.82 3.40 -16.00
N ARG A 12 17.66 3.33 -14.68
CA ARG A 12 18.76 3.28 -13.72
C ARG A 12 19.58 1.99 -13.84
N TRP A 13 18.92 0.86 -14.08
CA TRP A 13 19.55 -0.46 -14.20
C TRP A 13 18.97 -1.24 -15.38
N PRO A 14 19.47 -1.06 -16.61
CA PRO A 14 18.93 -1.72 -17.81
C PRO A 14 18.87 -3.26 -17.71
N ALA A 15 19.88 -3.89 -17.09
CA ALA A 15 19.90 -5.34 -16.87
C ALA A 15 18.72 -5.86 -16.03
N LEU A 16 18.08 -5.01 -15.25
CA LEU A 16 16.87 -5.37 -14.48
C LEU A 16 15.67 -5.58 -15.40
N ALA A 17 15.55 -4.75 -16.45
CA ALA A 17 14.44 -4.83 -17.41
C ALA A 17 14.41 -6.17 -18.16
N GLU A 18 15.58 -6.75 -18.45
CA GLU A 18 15.70 -8.06 -19.13
C GLU A 18 15.29 -9.23 -18.20
N ARG A 19 15.42 -9.06 -16.89
CA ARG A 19 15.33 -10.15 -15.89
C ARG A 19 14.14 -10.08 -14.97
N VAL A 20 13.40 -8.96 -14.99
CA VAL A 20 12.24 -8.73 -14.16
C VAL A 20 11.07 -8.28 -15.03
N PRO A 21 10.06 -9.13 -15.22
CA PRO A 21 8.89 -8.76 -15.99
C PRO A 21 8.13 -7.64 -15.31
N TRP A 22 7.54 -6.77 -16.13
CA TRP A 22 6.75 -5.62 -15.70
C TRP A 22 5.53 -5.42 -16.61
N LEU A 23 4.46 -4.84 -16.06
CA LEU A 23 3.25 -4.42 -16.77
C LEU A 23 2.91 -2.97 -16.40
N PRO A 24 2.49 -2.12 -17.34
CA PRO A 24 2.06 -0.75 -17.03
C PRO A 24 0.69 -0.76 -16.33
N LEU A 25 0.67 -0.36 -15.05
CA LEU A 25 -0.55 -0.14 -14.29
C LEU A 25 -0.58 1.27 -13.68
N VAL A 26 0.58 1.83 -13.36
CA VAL A 26 0.69 3.10 -12.67
C VAL A 26 0.61 4.26 -13.64
N ARG A 27 -0.30 5.19 -13.36
CA ARG A 27 -0.28 6.53 -13.95
C ARG A 27 0.77 7.37 -13.23
N ALA A 28 1.94 7.43 -13.79
CA ALA A 28 3.09 8.15 -13.23
C ALA A 28 3.45 9.39 -14.08
N PRO A 29 4.08 10.40 -13.49
CA PRO A 29 4.32 10.54 -12.05
C PRO A 29 3.03 10.85 -11.28
N THR A 30 2.90 10.28 -10.05
CA THR A 30 1.81 10.70 -9.17
C THR A 30 2.11 12.10 -8.62
N PRO A 31 1.10 12.97 -8.42
CA PRO A 31 1.34 14.34 -7.95
C PRO A 31 2.04 14.40 -6.59
N VAL A 32 2.74 15.51 -6.35
CA VAL A 32 3.23 15.91 -5.03
C VAL A 32 2.60 17.26 -4.71
N GLU A 33 1.96 17.39 -3.56
CA GLU A 33 1.14 18.56 -3.20
C GLU A 33 1.42 18.99 -1.75
N PRO A 34 1.36 20.29 -1.40
CA PRO A 34 1.40 20.73 -0.02
C PRO A 34 0.15 20.26 0.75
N CYS A 35 0.29 20.05 2.07
CA CYS A 35 -0.80 19.58 2.94
C CYS A 35 -1.56 20.70 3.65
N ASP A 36 -1.76 21.82 3.03
CA ASP A 36 -2.35 23.03 3.63
C ASP A 36 -3.75 22.80 4.22
N ALA A 37 -4.54 21.95 3.57
CA ALA A 37 -5.92 21.65 3.98
C ALA A 37 -6.03 21.02 5.39
N ILE A 38 -4.95 20.43 5.93
CA ILE A 38 -4.94 19.81 7.26
C ILE A 38 -4.13 20.60 8.29
N GLU A 39 -3.84 21.90 8.03
CA GLU A 39 -3.17 22.74 9.03
C GLU A 39 -3.94 22.79 10.36
N GLY A 40 -5.26 22.93 10.30
CA GLY A 40 -6.13 22.95 11.49
C GLY A 40 -6.03 21.66 12.32
N TYR A 41 -5.72 20.53 11.69
CA TYR A 41 -5.56 19.24 12.34
C TYR A 41 -4.13 19.01 12.85
N THR A 42 -3.11 19.37 12.09
CA THR A 42 -1.71 19.05 12.39
C THR A 42 -0.95 20.19 13.07
N GLY A 43 -1.31 21.45 12.79
CA GLY A 43 -0.56 22.63 13.23
C GLY A 43 0.87 22.68 12.68
N HIS A 44 1.14 22.09 11.52
CA HIS A 44 2.49 21.94 10.99
C HIS A 44 3.16 23.26 10.64
N ARG A 45 2.41 24.22 10.06
CA ARG A 45 2.95 25.55 9.73
C ARG A 45 3.32 26.36 10.98
N ALA A 46 2.41 26.38 11.97
CA ALA A 46 2.67 27.02 13.26
C ALA A 46 3.89 26.45 13.98
N ARG A 47 4.23 25.18 13.70
CA ARG A 47 5.41 24.48 14.22
C ARG A 47 6.66 24.66 13.35
N GLY A 48 6.52 25.35 12.20
CA GLY A 48 7.61 25.54 11.24
C GLY A 48 8.00 24.26 10.51
N VAL A 49 7.06 23.34 10.28
CA VAL A 49 7.25 22.13 9.48
C VAL A 49 6.66 22.34 8.09
N ASP A 50 7.43 22.06 7.05
CA ASP A 50 6.98 22.07 5.68
C ASP A 50 6.41 20.70 5.32
N LEU A 51 5.07 20.60 5.17
CA LEU A 51 4.36 19.32 5.02
C LEU A 51 3.82 19.13 3.61
N TRP A 52 4.23 18.03 2.98
CA TRP A 52 3.87 17.65 1.61
C TRP A 52 3.24 16.27 1.55
N MET A 53 2.52 15.97 0.48
CA MET A 53 1.91 14.66 0.24
C MET A 53 2.23 14.13 -1.15
N LYS A 54 2.68 12.87 -1.23
CA LYS A 54 2.77 12.08 -2.46
C LYS A 54 1.45 11.38 -2.72
N ARG A 55 0.79 11.69 -3.83
CA ARG A 55 -0.57 11.27 -4.21
C ARG A 55 -0.58 9.88 -4.87
N ASP A 56 -0.04 8.85 -4.22
CA ASP A 56 -0.14 7.48 -4.75
C ASP A 56 -1.57 6.92 -4.74
N ASP A 57 -2.48 7.58 -4.01
CA ASP A 57 -3.91 7.33 -4.11
C ASP A 57 -4.46 7.50 -5.53
N LEU A 58 -3.82 8.32 -6.35
CA LEU A 58 -4.17 8.60 -7.75
C LEU A 58 -3.35 7.75 -8.74
N SER A 59 -2.68 6.71 -8.29
CA SER A 59 -1.78 5.89 -9.11
C SER A 59 -2.48 5.07 -10.21
N ALA A 60 -3.81 4.93 -10.17
CA ALA A 60 -4.62 4.34 -11.25
C ALA A 60 -6.04 4.93 -11.25
N ILE A 61 -6.75 4.80 -12.37
CA ILE A 61 -8.08 5.41 -12.56
C ILE A 61 -9.16 4.65 -11.79
N SER A 62 -9.16 3.33 -11.86
CA SER A 62 -10.22 2.49 -11.29
C SER A 62 -10.02 2.22 -9.80
N TYR A 63 -8.78 2.03 -9.37
CA TYR A 63 -8.41 1.80 -7.98
C TYR A 63 -6.91 2.09 -7.80
N GLY A 64 -6.58 3.19 -7.17
CA GLY A 64 -5.20 3.63 -6.91
C GLY A 64 -4.59 3.04 -5.64
N GLY A 65 -3.69 3.79 -5.06
CA GLY A 65 -3.03 3.43 -3.82
C GLY A 65 -1.79 2.56 -4.01
N ASN A 66 -1.22 2.15 -2.88
CA ASN A 66 0.10 1.53 -2.86
C ASN A 66 0.20 0.15 -3.52
N LYS A 67 -0.92 -0.49 -3.84
CA LYS A 67 -0.88 -1.83 -4.43
C LYS A 67 -0.56 -1.80 -5.92
N VAL A 68 -0.96 -0.75 -6.61
CA VAL A 68 -0.78 -0.62 -8.07
C VAL A 68 0.69 -0.73 -8.45
N ARG A 69 1.59 0.04 -7.77
CA ARG A 69 3.05 -0.02 -8.02
C ARG A 69 3.65 -1.41 -7.82
N ARG A 70 3.08 -2.19 -6.90
CA ARG A 70 3.52 -3.57 -6.64
C ARG A 70 3.00 -4.54 -7.67
N TYR A 71 1.77 -4.32 -8.13
CA TYR A 71 1.11 -5.18 -9.10
C TYR A 71 1.73 -5.09 -10.48
N GLU A 72 2.35 -3.98 -10.84
CA GLU A 72 3.16 -3.90 -12.06
C GLU A 72 4.17 -5.06 -12.17
N PHE A 73 4.81 -5.42 -11.06
CA PHE A 73 5.80 -6.49 -11.00
C PHE A 73 5.21 -7.86 -10.66
N LEU A 74 4.12 -7.90 -9.88
CA LEU A 74 3.51 -9.17 -9.48
C LEU A 74 2.64 -9.76 -10.57
N PHE A 75 1.79 -8.95 -11.22
CA PHE A 75 0.94 -9.42 -12.32
C PHE A 75 1.78 -9.83 -13.54
N ALA A 76 2.81 -9.06 -13.85
CA ALA A 76 3.76 -9.43 -14.88
C ALA A 76 4.44 -10.78 -14.59
N HIS A 77 4.82 -11.02 -13.33
CA HIS A 77 5.41 -12.30 -12.93
C HIS A 77 4.39 -13.44 -12.95
N ALA A 78 3.16 -13.21 -12.50
CA ALA A 78 2.08 -14.19 -12.60
C ALA A 78 1.85 -14.60 -14.06
N ARG A 79 1.77 -13.63 -14.97
CA ARG A 79 1.64 -13.88 -16.42
C ARG A 79 2.82 -14.66 -16.99
N ALA A 80 4.04 -14.30 -16.63
CA ALA A 80 5.25 -15.01 -17.07
C ALA A 80 5.32 -16.47 -16.58
N LEU A 81 4.62 -16.79 -15.48
CA LEU A 81 4.45 -18.16 -14.97
C LEU A 81 3.26 -18.91 -15.58
N GLY A 82 2.46 -18.26 -16.44
CA GLY A 82 1.25 -18.83 -17.04
C GLY A 82 0.08 -18.93 -16.07
N ALA A 83 0.05 -18.12 -15.00
CA ALA A 83 -1.07 -18.09 -14.08
C ALA A 83 -2.28 -17.40 -14.71
N ASP A 84 -3.47 -17.96 -14.48
CA ASP A 84 -4.77 -17.42 -14.87
C ASP A 84 -5.56 -16.86 -13.67
N THR A 85 -5.17 -17.22 -12.46
CA THR A 85 -5.88 -16.87 -11.22
C THR A 85 -4.92 -16.28 -10.19
N LEU A 86 -5.28 -15.11 -9.66
CA LEU A 86 -4.59 -14.48 -8.52
C LEU A 86 -5.29 -14.89 -7.24
N VAL A 87 -4.54 -15.42 -6.29
CA VAL A 87 -5.06 -15.83 -4.97
C VAL A 87 -4.45 -14.96 -3.91
N THR A 88 -5.26 -14.40 -3.00
CA THR A 88 -4.72 -13.61 -1.91
C THR A 88 -5.54 -13.71 -0.61
N VAL A 89 -4.97 -13.22 0.49
CA VAL A 89 -5.55 -13.19 1.82
C VAL A 89 -5.63 -11.75 2.33
N GLY A 90 -6.75 -11.41 2.95
CA GLY A 90 -6.95 -10.11 3.60
C GLY A 90 -8.01 -10.15 4.68
N GLY A 91 -8.09 -9.09 5.52
CA GLY A 91 -9.28 -8.85 6.32
C GLY A 91 -10.43 -8.36 5.45
N LEU A 92 -11.66 -8.28 6.00
CA LEU A 92 -12.86 -7.85 5.26
C LEU A 92 -12.70 -6.48 4.58
N ALA A 93 -11.94 -5.56 5.18
CA ALA A 93 -11.64 -4.23 4.62
C ALA A 93 -10.25 -4.14 3.98
N SER A 94 -9.71 -5.25 3.47
CA SER A 94 -8.36 -5.28 2.90
C SER A 94 -8.26 -4.54 1.59
N THR A 95 -7.63 -3.37 1.59
CA THR A 95 -7.33 -2.61 0.36
C THR A 95 -6.49 -3.39 -0.64
N GLN A 96 -5.77 -4.44 -0.20
CA GLN A 96 -5.06 -5.34 -1.10
C GLN A 96 -6.02 -6.32 -1.79
N ALA A 97 -6.96 -6.91 -1.06
CA ALA A 97 -7.95 -7.80 -1.65
C ALA A 97 -8.77 -7.04 -2.71
N THR A 98 -9.31 -5.87 -2.34
CA THR A 98 -10.08 -5.02 -3.25
C THR A 98 -9.25 -4.56 -4.45
N ALA A 99 -8.02 -4.10 -4.26
CA ALA A 99 -7.15 -3.76 -5.39
C ALA A 99 -6.91 -4.96 -6.33
N THR A 100 -6.80 -6.19 -5.78
CA THR A 100 -6.66 -7.40 -6.60
C THR A 100 -7.97 -7.71 -7.35
N ALA A 101 -9.12 -7.58 -6.68
CA ALA A 101 -10.44 -7.81 -7.28
C ALA A 101 -10.72 -6.84 -8.43
N VAL A 102 -10.36 -5.55 -8.26
CA VAL A 102 -10.60 -4.52 -9.28
C VAL A 102 -9.61 -4.64 -10.44
N LEU A 103 -8.31 -4.78 -10.15
CA LEU A 103 -7.27 -4.72 -11.19
C LEU A 103 -6.97 -6.06 -11.85
N GLY A 104 -7.22 -7.19 -11.17
CA GLY A 104 -6.95 -8.51 -11.71
C GLY A 104 -7.73 -8.80 -13.00
N PRO A 105 -9.06 -8.65 -13.02
CA PRO A 105 -9.88 -8.93 -14.20
C PRO A 105 -9.53 -8.04 -15.40
N THR A 106 -9.21 -6.76 -15.19
CA THR A 106 -8.81 -5.84 -16.26
C THR A 106 -7.50 -6.24 -16.94
N HIS A 107 -6.75 -7.15 -16.30
CA HIS A 107 -5.49 -7.70 -16.82
C HIS A 107 -5.59 -9.19 -17.17
N GLY A 108 -6.79 -9.72 -17.29
CA GLY A 108 -7.07 -11.08 -17.75
C GLY A 108 -6.92 -12.17 -16.67
N PHE A 109 -6.90 -11.79 -15.38
CA PHE A 109 -6.84 -12.75 -14.29
C PHE A 109 -8.21 -12.98 -13.65
N LYS A 110 -8.51 -14.21 -13.28
CA LYS A 110 -9.51 -14.53 -12.26
C LYS A 110 -8.94 -14.19 -10.88
N VAL A 111 -9.81 -13.89 -9.92
CA VAL A 111 -9.40 -13.52 -8.57
C VAL A 111 -10.09 -14.39 -7.54
N ALA A 112 -9.31 -14.93 -6.60
CA ALA A 112 -9.80 -15.68 -5.46
C ALA A 112 -9.31 -15.05 -4.14
N LEU A 113 -10.26 -14.68 -3.28
CA LEU A 113 -10.02 -13.96 -2.02
C LEU A 113 -10.39 -14.86 -0.84
N ALA A 114 -9.45 -15.08 0.08
CA ALA A 114 -9.73 -15.64 1.39
C ALA A 114 -9.74 -14.49 2.42
N LEU A 115 -10.93 -14.13 2.90
CA LEU A 115 -11.15 -12.98 3.75
C LEU A 115 -11.41 -13.39 5.20
N TYR A 116 -10.60 -12.87 6.14
CA TYR A 116 -10.77 -13.14 7.56
C TYR A 116 -11.54 -12.00 8.27
N ASP A 117 -12.23 -12.39 9.33
CA ASP A 117 -13.08 -11.49 10.10
C ASP A 117 -12.25 -10.38 10.76
N GLN A 118 -12.77 -9.17 10.71
CA GLN A 118 -12.32 -7.97 11.38
C GLN A 118 -13.56 -7.12 11.77
N PRO A 119 -13.41 -6.02 12.54
CA PRO A 119 -14.52 -5.12 12.82
C PRO A 119 -15.23 -4.68 11.55
N VAL A 120 -16.56 -4.76 11.56
CA VAL A 120 -17.41 -4.38 10.44
C VAL A 120 -17.56 -2.87 10.45
N THR A 121 -17.17 -2.23 9.35
CA THR A 121 -17.32 -0.79 9.10
C THR A 121 -17.97 -0.60 7.74
N ASP A 122 -18.52 0.59 7.44
CA ASP A 122 -19.02 0.91 6.11
C ASP A 122 -17.97 0.62 5.03
N PHE A 123 -16.72 1.00 5.30
CA PHE A 123 -15.60 0.73 4.42
C PHE A 123 -15.40 -0.77 4.14
N ALA A 124 -15.60 -1.62 5.16
CA ALA A 124 -15.50 -3.08 5.00
C ALA A 124 -16.65 -3.63 4.15
N LEU A 125 -17.87 -3.14 4.36
CA LEU A 125 -19.04 -3.54 3.58
C LEU A 125 -18.92 -3.11 2.12
N ASP A 126 -18.44 -1.90 1.86
CA ASP A 126 -18.19 -1.41 0.50
C ASP A 126 -17.04 -2.16 -0.20
N ALA A 127 -16.01 -2.58 0.55
CA ALA A 127 -14.97 -3.45 0.02
C ALA A 127 -15.55 -4.80 -0.42
N LEU A 128 -16.38 -5.44 0.41
CA LEU A 128 -17.05 -6.71 0.05
C LEU A 128 -17.95 -6.58 -1.17
N ARG A 129 -18.74 -5.50 -1.26
CA ARG A 129 -19.57 -5.20 -2.44
C ARG A 129 -18.71 -5.03 -3.70
N THR A 130 -17.63 -4.26 -3.59
CA THR A 130 -16.68 -4.02 -4.69
C THR A 130 -16.04 -5.32 -5.15
N ASP A 131 -15.57 -6.14 -4.21
CA ASP A 131 -14.92 -7.42 -4.51
C ASP A 131 -15.86 -8.36 -5.25
N ALA A 132 -17.12 -8.47 -4.77
CA ALA A 132 -18.15 -9.29 -5.39
C ALA A 132 -18.56 -8.76 -6.78
N GLN A 133 -18.79 -7.45 -6.89
CA GLN A 133 -19.15 -6.79 -8.15
C GLN A 133 -18.09 -6.98 -9.23
N CYS A 134 -16.81 -6.99 -8.86
CA CYS A 134 -15.70 -7.27 -9.77
C CYS A 134 -15.52 -8.75 -10.11
N GLY A 135 -16.41 -9.63 -9.64
CA GLY A 135 -16.40 -11.06 -9.97
C GLY A 135 -15.37 -11.88 -9.23
N ALA A 136 -14.84 -11.39 -8.10
CA ALA A 136 -13.92 -12.17 -7.30
C ALA A 136 -14.62 -13.36 -6.63
N SER A 137 -14.01 -14.55 -6.69
CA SER A 137 -14.41 -15.68 -5.87
C SER A 137 -13.99 -15.42 -4.42
N MET A 138 -14.95 -15.40 -3.50
CA MET A 138 -14.72 -14.98 -2.12
C MET A 138 -15.04 -16.10 -1.15
N VAL A 139 -14.13 -16.34 -0.20
CA VAL A 139 -14.32 -17.30 0.88
C VAL A 139 -14.12 -16.59 2.22
N ARG A 140 -15.09 -16.67 3.11
CA ARG A 140 -15.00 -16.16 4.49
C ARG A 140 -14.21 -17.13 5.38
N ALA A 141 -13.31 -16.60 6.16
CA ALA A 141 -12.53 -17.32 7.16
C ALA A 141 -12.61 -16.58 8.50
N GLY A 142 -12.70 -17.31 9.62
CA GLY A 142 -12.86 -16.69 10.94
C GLY A 142 -11.61 -15.95 11.42
N ASN A 143 -10.41 -16.35 10.94
CA ASN A 143 -9.14 -15.73 11.33
C ASN A 143 -8.09 -15.85 10.22
N PHE A 144 -6.94 -15.20 10.45
CA PHE A 144 -5.84 -15.17 9.48
C PHE A 144 -5.29 -16.56 9.15
N VAL A 145 -5.18 -17.47 10.12
CA VAL A 145 -4.63 -18.83 9.90
C VAL A 145 -5.54 -19.63 8.99
N THR A 146 -6.85 -19.62 9.25
CA THR A 146 -7.83 -20.30 8.41
C THR A 146 -7.92 -19.67 7.01
N ALA A 147 -7.76 -18.35 6.89
CA ALA A 147 -7.68 -17.69 5.60
C ALA A 147 -6.46 -18.13 4.79
N MET A 148 -5.29 -18.25 5.43
CA MET A 148 -4.08 -18.77 4.78
C MET A 148 -4.25 -20.23 4.34
N ALA A 149 -4.88 -21.08 5.17
CA ALA A 149 -5.18 -22.45 4.79
C ALA A 149 -6.14 -22.53 3.58
N ARG A 150 -7.19 -21.70 3.56
CA ARG A 150 -8.15 -21.60 2.43
C ARG A 150 -7.46 -21.15 1.15
N ALA A 151 -6.60 -20.12 1.23
CA ALA A 151 -5.83 -19.64 0.09
C ALA A 151 -4.83 -20.71 -0.41
N GLY A 152 -4.18 -21.44 0.51
CA GLY A 152 -3.31 -22.57 0.17
C GLY A 152 -4.06 -23.69 -0.56
N ALA A 153 -5.25 -24.08 -0.07
CA ALA A 153 -6.12 -25.04 -0.74
C ALA A 153 -6.54 -24.55 -2.14
N GLU A 154 -6.85 -23.26 -2.29
CA GLU A 154 -7.16 -22.66 -3.60
C GLU A 154 -5.95 -22.73 -4.55
N CYS A 155 -4.75 -22.48 -4.06
CA CYS A 155 -3.52 -22.59 -4.87
C CYS A 155 -3.24 -24.02 -5.36
N LEU A 156 -3.77 -25.04 -4.68
CA LEU A 156 -3.65 -26.44 -5.09
C LEU A 156 -4.72 -26.91 -6.08
N ARG A 157 -5.76 -26.07 -6.31
CA ARG A 157 -6.81 -26.38 -7.28
C ARG A 157 -6.33 -26.10 -8.72
N GLY A 158 -6.78 -26.93 -9.64
CA GLY A 158 -6.51 -26.77 -11.07
C GLY A 158 -5.13 -27.25 -11.52
N ALA A 159 -4.75 -26.87 -12.74
CA ALA A 159 -3.48 -27.25 -13.33
C ALA A 159 -2.29 -26.68 -12.57
N ARG A 160 -1.17 -27.37 -12.58
CA ARG A 160 0.07 -26.90 -11.98
C ARG A 160 0.43 -25.52 -12.54
N LYS A 161 0.71 -24.54 -11.64
CA LYS A 161 1.04 -23.14 -11.96
C LYS A 161 -0.09 -22.26 -12.49
N SER A 162 -1.33 -22.70 -12.57
CA SER A 162 -2.44 -21.85 -12.99
C SER A 162 -2.81 -20.78 -11.95
N ARG A 163 -2.34 -20.92 -10.71
CA ARG A 163 -2.63 -20.00 -9.62
C ARG A 163 -1.37 -19.31 -9.12
N TYR A 164 -1.48 -17.99 -8.89
CA TYR A 164 -0.42 -17.16 -8.36
C TYR A 164 -0.82 -16.59 -7.00
N PHE A 165 -0.11 -16.98 -5.95
CA PHE A 165 -0.34 -16.46 -4.62
C PHE A 165 0.31 -15.09 -4.43
N ILE A 166 -0.51 -14.08 -4.14
CA ILE A 166 -0.06 -12.77 -3.71
C ILE A 166 -0.03 -12.75 -2.19
N ALA A 167 1.14 -12.65 -1.61
CA ALA A 167 1.33 -12.64 -0.16
C ALA A 167 0.58 -11.47 0.51
N PRO A 168 0.15 -11.61 1.77
CA PRO A 168 -0.52 -10.55 2.51
C PRO A 168 0.23 -9.22 2.46
N GLY A 169 -0.48 -8.14 2.16
CA GLY A 169 0.09 -6.82 1.90
C GLY A 169 0.78 -6.68 0.54
N ALA A 170 0.69 -7.68 -0.36
CA ALA A 170 1.41 -7.75 -1.64
C ALA A 170 2.92 -7.53 -1.47
N SER A 171 3.51 -8.00 -0.34
CA SER A 171 4.87 -7.66 0.06
C SER A 171 5.83 -8.80 -0.29
N SER A 172 6.70 -8.53 -1.25
CA SER A 172 7.82 -9.40 -1.64
C SER A 172 8.97 -8.53 -2.17
N ALA A 173 10.17 -9.10 -2.28
CA ALA A 173 11.33 -8.39 -2.85
C ALA A 173 11.02 -7.82 -4.24
N ARG A 174 10.29 -8.58 -5.07
CA ARG A 174 9.87 -8.17 -6.41
C ARG A 174 8.86 -7.00 -6.35
N ALA A 175 7.84 -7.12 -5.53
CA ALA A 175 6.82 -6.09 -5.36
C ALA A 175 7.39 -4.77 -4.82
N ASN A 176 8.39 -4.85 -3.95
CA ASN A 176 9.02 -3.68 -3.36
C ASN A 176 9.83 -2.85 -4.38
N LEU A 177 10.20 -3.43 -5.53
CA LEU A 177 10.81 -2.68 -6.65
C LEU A 177 9.93 -1.52 -7.10
N GLY A 178 8.60 -1.67 -7.07
CA GLY A 178 7.67 -0.59 -7.37
C GLY A 178 7.80 0.61 -6.42
N TYR A 179 8.28 0.40 -5.20
CA TYR A 179 8.55 1.50 -4.26
C TYR A 179 9.98 2.03 -4.31
N VAL A 180 10.94 1.24 -4.76
CA VAL A 180 12.26 1.77 -5.17
C VAL A 180 12.08 2.70 -6.37
N ASP A 181 11.28 2.28 -7.35
CA ASP A 181 10.92 3.05 -8.54
C ASP A 181 10.17 4.35 -8.18
N ALA A 182 9.21 4.29 -7.24
CA ALA A 182 8.48 5.45 -6.76
C ALA A 182 9.39 6.51 -6.10
N MET A 183 10.47 6.08 -5.46
CA MET A 183 11.47 7.01 -4.93
C MET A 183 12.31 7.65 -6.03
N LEU A 184 12.66 6.93 -7.09
CA LEU A 184 13.32 7.52 -8.27
C LEU A 184 12.41 8.56 -8.93
N GLU A 185 11.10 8.28 -9.02
CA GLU A 185 10.09 9.24 -9.49
C GLU A 185 10.06 10.49 -8.61
N LEU A 186 10.04 10.33 -7.28
CA LEU A 186 10.10 11.47 -6.34
C LEU A 186 11.41 12.23 -6.49
N GLY A 187 12.54 11.55 -6.68
CA GLY A 187 13.83 12.17 -6.95
C GLY A 187 13.78 13.10 -8.15
N ALA A 188 13.23 12.62 -9.26
CA ALA A 188 13.06 13.44 -10.46
C ALA A 188 12.10 14.63 -10.25
N GLN A 189 11.08 14.50 -9.39
CA GLN A 189 10.18 15.61 -9.04
C GLN A 189 10.91 16.67 -8.20
N VAL A 190 11.73 16.26 -7.24
CA VAL A 190 12.60 17.17 -6.47
C VAL A 190 13.59 17.90 -7.38
N ASP A 191 14.22 17.19 -8.32
CA ASP A 191 15.18 17.77 -9.26
C ASP A 191 14.53 18.81 -10.18
N ARG A 192 13.22 18.67 -10.48
CA ARG A 192 12.44 19.67 -11.22
C ARG A 192 11.86 20.80 -10.35
N GLY A 193 12.10 20.79 -9.05
CA GLY A 193 11.57 21.79 -8.12
C GLY A 193 10.07 21.67 -7.81
N GLU A 194 9.44 20.50 -8.08
CA GLU A 194 8.01 20.27 -7.80
C GLU A 194 7.73 20.19 -6.28
N CYS A 195 8.73 19.79 -5.49
CA CYS A 195 8.69 19.77 -4.02
C CYS A 195 10.12 19.78 -3.46
N PRO A 196 10.30 20.17 -2.18
CA PRO A 196 11.61 20.03 -1.54
C PRO A 196 11.97 18.57 -1.31
N ARG A 197 13.27 18.28 -1.23
CA ARG A 197 13.73 16.97 -0.75
C ARG A 197 13.29 16.75 0.69
N PRO A 198 12.49 15.73 1.00
CA PRO A 198 11.98 15.53 2.35
C PRO A 198 13.09 15.05 3.33
N ASP A 199 13.12 15.64 4.53
CA ASP A 199 13.93 15.14 5.65
C ASP A 199 13.35 13.84 6.22
N ALA A 200 12.01 13.69 6.14
CA ALA A 200 11.32 12.46 6.51
C ALA A 200 10.17 12.12 5.56
N ILE A 201 9.91 10.82 5.42
CA ILE A 201 8.73 10.28 4.72
C ILE A 201 7.91 9.46 5.70
N VAL A 202 6.62 9.77 5.85
CA VAL A 202 5.69 9.06 6.74
C VAL A 202 4.77 8.18 5.90
N ALA A 203 4.79 6.87 6.14
CA ALA A 203 3.96 5.91 5.43
C ALA A 203 3.36 4.85 6.38
N PRO A 204 2.13 4.33 6.12
CA PRO A 204 1.56 3.28 6.94
C PRO A 204 2.31 1.96 6.70
N ALA A 205 2.54 1.23 7.78
CA ALA A 205 3.27 -0.04 7.79
C ALA A 205 2.35 -1.19 8.24
N GLY A 206 1.64 -1.80 7.29
CA GLY A 206 0.92 -3.05 7.48
C GLY A 206 1.87 -4.24 7.36
N SER A 207 2.26 -4.62 6.15
CA SER A 207 3.30 -5.65 5.92
C SER A 207 4.73 -5.09 5.91
N GLY A 208 4.90 -3.77 5.93
CA GLY A 208 6.21 -3.10 5.90
C GLY A 208 6.88 -3.02 4.53
N GLY A 209 6.28 -3.55 3.47
CA GLY A 209 6.92 -3.55 2.13
C GLY A 209 7.01 -2.16 1.50
N THR A 210 6.05 -1.24 1.73
CA THR A 210 6.13 0.16 1.30
C THR A 210 7.34 0.84 1.94
N VAL A 211 7.45 0.76 3.27
CA VAL A 211 8.58 1.31 4.03
C VAL A 211 9.92 0.74 3.53
N ALA A 212 9.96 -0.58 3.27
CA ALA A 212 11.17 -1.22 2.78
C ALA A 212 11.62 -0.70 1.40
N GLY A 213 10.67 -0.54 0.47
CA GLY A 213 10.96 -0.02 -0.87
C GLY A 213 11.37 1.46 -0.83
N LEU A 214 10.63 2.29 -0.07
CA LEU A 214 10.94 3.72 0.11
C LEU A 214 12.31 3.93 0.74
N ALA A 215 12.63 3.20 1.83
CA ALA A 215 13.91 3.32 2.51
C ALA A 215 15.09 2.92 1.61
N LEU A 216 14.93 1.84 0.85
CA LEU A 216 15.95 1.40 -0.10
C LEU A 216 16.08 2.39 -1.27
N GLY A 217 14.96 2.92 -1.78
CA GLY A 217 14.97 3.92 -2.84
C GLY A 217 15.61 5.24 -2.42
N ALA A 218 15.36 5.71 -1.17
CA ALA A 218 16.05 6.87 -0.62
C ALA A 218 17.57 6.65 -0.56
N ARG A 219 18.00 5.44 -0.14
CA ARG A 219 19.42 5.08 -0.15
C ARG A 219 20.02 5.08 -1.56
N VAL A 220 19.28 4.57 -2.56
CA VAL A 220 19.69 4.57 -3.97
C VAL A 220 19.88 5.99 -4.52
N LEU A 221 19.06 6.94 -4.07
CA LEU A 221 19.19 8.36 -4.40
C LEU A 221 20.33 9.07 -3.63
N GLY A 222 20.96 8.39 -2.67
CA GLY A 222 21.96 9.01 -1.80
C GLY A 222 21.35 9.98 -0.77
N TRP A 223 20.05 9.84 -0.49
CA TRP A 223 19.35 10.73 0.43
C TRP A 223 19.45 10.27 1.90
N ASP A 224 19.63 11.22 2.80
CA ASP A 224 19.59 11.00 4.26
C ASP A 224 18.15 11.01 4.82
N THR A 225 17.15 10.98 3.95
CA THR A 225 15.73 10.97 4.30
C THR A 225 15.40 9.82 5.25
N LEU A 226 14.75 10.10 6.39
CA LEU A 226 14.28 9.10 7.33
C LEU A 226 12.91 8.58 6.91
N VAL A 227 12.78 7.30 6.56
CA VAL A 227 11.46 6.70 6.29
C VAL A 227 10.84 6.19 7.60
N ILE A 228 9.71 6.78 7.97
CA ILE A 228 8.96 6.49 9.20
C ILE A 228 7.75 5.63 8.85
N GLY A 229 7.79 4.36 9.23
CA GLY A 229 6.66 3.45 9.10
C GLY A 229 5.73 3.53 10.30
N VAL A 230 4.49 3.95 10.11
CA VAL A 230 3.45 3.91 11.16
C VAL A 230 2.88 2.50 11.24
N ARG A 231 3.17 1.78 12.32
CA ARG A 231 2.69 0.41 12.50
C ARG A 231 1.19 0.35 12.72
N ILE A 232 0.50 -0.35 11.83
CA ILE A 232 -0.95 -0.54 11.87
C ILE A 232 -1.36 -2.03 11.90
N ALA A 233 -0.41 -2.94 11.84
CA ALA A 233 -0.61 -4.38 11.92
C ALA A 233 -0.02 -4.96 13.22
N PRO A 234 -0.35 -6.21 13.58
CA PRO A 234 0.25 -6.87 14.74
C PRO A 234 1.77 -6.82 14.70
N TRP A 235 2.40 -6.74 15.87
CA TRP A 235 3.85 -6.61 15.99
C TRP A 235 4.64 -7.70 15.26
N ILE A 236 4.11 -8.94 15.29
CA ILE A 236 4.73 -10.07 14.59
C ILE A 236 4.83 -9.85 13.06
N ALA A 237 3.91 -9.09 12.48
CA ALA A 237 3.91 -8.79 11.04
C ALA A 237 4.80 -7.60 10.71
N THR A 238 4.90 -6.60 11.61
CA THR A 238 5.57 -5.31 11.33
C THR A 238 6.39 -4.85 12.52
N ASN A 239 7.68 -5.10 12.43
CA ASN A 239 8.71 -4.69 13.40
C ASN A 239 10.04 -4.48 12.68
N ARG A 240 11.08 -4.09 13.43
CA ARG A 240 12.42 -3.84 12.87
C ARG A 240 13.02 -5.06 12.18
N VAL A 241 12.76 -6.27 12.68
CA VAL A 241 13.31 -7.52 12.10
C VAL A 241 12.63 -7.81 10.75
N THR A 242 11.29 -7.77 10.72
CA THR A 242 10.52 -8.10 9.51
C THR A 242 10.70 -7.07 8.39
N VAL A 243 10.72 -5.77 8.71
CA VAL A 243 10.96 -4.70 7.72
C VAL A 243 12.41 -4.74 7.24
N GLY A 244 13.39 -4.91 8.15
CA GLY A 244 14.80 -5.07 7.79
C GLY A 244 15.06 -6.28 6.90
N ALA A 245 14.36 -7.40 7.14
CA ALA A 245 14.43 -8.57 6.25
C ALA A 245 13.91 -8.27 4.84
N ARG A 246 12.82 -7.47 4.71
CA ARG A 246 12.29 -7.03 3.41
C ARG A 246 13.26 -6.11 2.66
N ILE A 247 13.89 -5.18 3.36
CA ILE A 247 14.94 -4.32 2.78
C ILE A 247 16.08 -5.19 2.23
N ARG A 248 16.61 -6.11 3.05
CA ARG A 248 17.70 -7.01 2.63
C ARG A 248 17.31 -7.90 1.46
N ALA A 249 16.08 -8.44 1.45
CA ALA A 249 15.59 -9.27 0.35
C ALA A 249 15.47 -8.48 -0.95
N THR A 250 15.00 -7.24 -0.89
CA THR A 250 14.89 -6.34 -2.06
C THR A 250 16.25 -5.92 -2.56
N ALA A 251 17.19 -5.56 -1.67
CA ALA A 251 18.57 -5.27 -2.01
C ALA A 251 19.27 -6.47 -2.67
N ALA A 252 19.08 -7.68 -2.11
CA ALA A 252 19.63 -8.91 -2.68
C ALA A 252 19.05 -9.19 -4.10
N LEU A 253 17.79 -8.85 -4.34
CA LEU A 253 17.20 -8.95 -5.68
C LEU A 253 17.87 -7.99 -6.66
N LEU A 254 18.09 -6.72 -6.30
CA LEU A 254 18.81 -5.73 -7.10
C LEU A 254 20.24 -6.17 -7.38
N THR A 255 20.97 -6.64 -6.37
CA THR A 255 22.33 -7.19 -6.57
C THR A 255 22.32 -8.33 -7.59
N ARG A 256 21.42 -9.32 -7.45
CA ARG A 256 21.39 -10.48 -8.34
C ARG A 256 20.90 -10.18 -9.75
N ARG A 257 19.94 -9.27 -9.90
CA ARG A 257 19.27 -9.02 -11.19
C ARG A 257 19.76 -7.78 -11.92
N ALA A 258 20.30 -6.81 -11.19
CA ALA A 258 20.78 -5.54 -11.74
C ALA A 258 22.30 -5.33 -11.57
N GLY A 259 23.00 -6.22 -10.86
CA GLY A 259 24.44 -6.09 -10.63
C GLY A 259 24.82 -4.97 -9.64
N VAL A 260 23.86 -4.44 -8.88
CA VAL A 260 24.13 -3.35 -7.92
C VAL A 260 25.00 -3.85 -6.78
N ALA A 261 26.06 -3.12 -6.46
CA ALA A 261 26.94 -3.48 -5.34
C ALA A 261 26.17 -3.47 -4.02
N ARG A 262 26.46 -4.44 -3.15
CA ARG A 262 25.74 -4.56 -1.86
C ARG A 262 25.95 -3.34 -0.96
N ASP A 263 27.13 -2.75 -1.01
CA ASP A 263 27.49 -1.62 -0.16
C ASP A 263 26.73 -0.34 -0.57
N ASP A 264 26.39 -0.17 -1.84
CA ASP A 264 25.54 0.93 -2.31
C ASP A 264 24.11 0.86 -1.75
N LEU A 265 23.67 -0.33 -1.36
CA LEU A 265 22.33 -0.58 -0.85
C LEU A 265 22.27 -0.66 0.69
N ARG A 266 23.41 -0.55 1.39
CA ARG A 266 23.47 -0.55 2.86
C ARG A 266 23.24 0.86 3.42
N GLY A 267 22.79 0.91 4.70
CA GLY A 267 22.63 2.18 5.42
C GLY A 267 21.32 2.91 5.12
N ALA A 268 20.30 2.26 4.53
CA ALA A 268 18.96 2.84 4.40
C ALA A 268 18.43 3.30 5.77
N ARG A 269 17.96 4.55 5.86
CA ARG A 269 17.48 5.17 7.11
C ARG A 269 15.97 4.98 7.24
N TRP A 270 15.56 4.28 8.27
CA TRP A 270 14.15 4.02 8.55
C TRP A 270 13.89 3.70 10.01
N THR A 271 12.63 3.87 10.42
CA THR A 271 12.14 3.51 11.75
C THR A 271 10.69 3.05 11.70
N ILE A 272 10.21 2.41 12.77
CA ILE A 272 8.82 2.03 12.94
C ILE A 272 8.29 2.71 14.21
N GLU A 273 7.22 3.48 14.04
CA GLU A 273 6.43 4.04 15.13
C GLU A 273 5.37 3.04 15.56
N HIS A 274 5.36 2.66 16.83
CA HIS A 274 4.52 1.56 17.34
C HIS A 274 3.25 2.02 18.08
N GLY A 275 3.16 3.27 18.50
CA GLY A 275 2.11 3.79 19.38
C GLY A 275 0.73 3.98 18.75
N PHE A 276 0.59 3.85 17.43
CA PHE A 276 -0.60 4.30 16.68
C PHE A 276 -1.51 3.18 16.17
N ILE A 277 -1.34 1.95 16.65
CA ILE A 277 -2.21 0.83 16.25
C ILE A 277 -3.59 0.90 16.93
N GLY A 278 -3.70 1.61 18.05
CA GLY A 278 -4.90 1.61 18.87
C GLY A 278 -5.26 0.22 19.42
N PRO A 279 -6.55 -0.14 19.49
CA PRO A 279 -6.97 -1.46 19.99
C PRO A 279 -6.53 -2.63 19.12
N GLY A 280 -6.17 -2.39 17.83
CA GLY A 280 -5.71 -3.43 16.93
C GLY A 280 -5.93 -3.12 15.46
N TYR A 281 -5.58 -4.09 14.61
CA TYR A 281 -5.82 -3.99 13.17
C TYR A 281 -7.33 -3.97 12.86
N GLY A 282 -7.76 -2.99 12.07
CA GLY A 282 -9.18 -2.81 11.72
C GLY A 282 -10.01 -2.08 12.77
N TYR A 283 -9.53 -1.95 14.01
CA TYR A 283 -10.25 -1.23 15.06
C TYR A 283 -10.02 0.28 14.96
N GLY A 284 -11.11 1.05 15.11
CA GLY A 284 -11.06 2.50 15.29
C GLY A 284 -10.81 2.88 16.75
N CYS A 285 -10.27 4.08 16.95
CA CYS A 285 -10.23 4.80 18.22
C CYS A 285 -10.57 6.27 17.93
N PRO A 286 -10.83 7.12 18.94
CA PRO A 286 -11.16 8.52 18.69
C PRO A 286 -10.15 9.22 17.78
N GLU A 287 -8.86 9.07 18.05
CA GLU A 287 -7.78 9.72 17.28
C GLU A 287 -7.71 9.22 15.82
N ALA A 288 -7.98 7.92 15.59
CA ALA A 288 -8.03 7.38 14.24
C ALA A 288 -9.27 7.86 13.46
N ARG A 289 -10.39 8.14 14.15
CA ARG A 289 -11.59 8.74 13.53
C ARG A 289 -11.35 10.20 13.17
N GLU A 290 -10.74 10.98 14.08
CA GLU A 290 -10.31 12.36 13.78
C GLU A 290 -9.37 12.40 12.58
N GLY A 291 -8.37 11.51 12.53
CA GLY A 291 -7.47 11.38 11.40
C GLY A 291 -8.20 10.97 10.11
N ALA A 292 -9.20 10.10 10.17
CA ALA A 292 -10.01 9.73 9.00
C ALA A 292 -10.88 10.91 8.50
N ALA A 293 -11.38 11.76 9.39
CA ALA A 293 -12.06 12.99 9.01
C ALA A 293 -11.11 13.99 8.33
N ALA A 294 -9.94 14.25 8.94
CA ALA A 294 -8.92 15.11 8.34
C ALA A 294 -8.41 14.58 6.98
N TRP A 295 -8.49 13.27 6.75
CA TRP A 295 -8.19 12.69 5.45
C TRP A 295 -9.17 13.14 4.35
N GLN A 296 -10.44 13.29 4.69
CA GLN A 296 -11.46 13.83 3.79
C GLN A 296 -11.11 15.26 3.36
N ASP A 297 -10.68 16.10 4.31
CA ASP A 297 -10.27 17.48 4.03
C ASP A 297 -9.05 17.52 3.11
N LEU A 298 -8.10 16.59 3.32
CA LEU A 298 -6.85 16.52 2.57
C LEU A 298 -7.02 16.02 1.13
N THR A 299 -7.93 15.06 0.92
CA THR A 299 -7.99 14.32 -0.36
C THR A 299 -9.31 14.44 -1.10
N GLY A 300 -10.35 14.97 -0.47
CA GLY A 300 -11.72 14.94 -0.97
C GLY A 300 -12.40 13.56 -0.93
N ALA A 301 -11.72 12.54 -0.41
CA ALA A 301 -12.23 11.16 -0.34
C ALA A 301 -12.35 10.67 1.10
N THR A 302 -13.35 9.81 1.35
CA THR A 302 -13.60 9.24 2.68
C THR A 302 -12.38 8.47 3.18
N GLY A 303 -11.84 8.91 4.32
CA GLY A 303 -10.81 8.20 5.07
C GLY A 303 -11.35 6.95 5.76
N GLU A 304 -10.45 6.11 6.27
CA GLU A 304 -10.81 4.92 7.03
C GLU A 304 -9.89 4.73 8.25
N VAL A 305 -10.38 4.05 9.26
CA VAL A 305 -9.74 4.01 10.59
C VAL A 305 -8.54 3.06 10.67
N THR A 306 -8.30 2.19 9.69
CA THR A 306 -7.24 1.17 9.75
C THR A 306 -5.89 1.73 9.31
N TYR A 307 -5.85 2.44 8.18
CA TYR A 307 -4.63 2.96 7.54
C TYR A 307 -4.55 4.48 7.60
N SER A 308 -5.46 5.17 6.87
CA SER A 308 -5.40 6.62 6.70
C SER A 308 -5.58 7.38 8.01
N GLY A 309 -6.57 7.00 8.81
CA GLY A 309 -6.82 7.65 10.10
C GLY A 309 -5.65 7.51 11.08
N LYS A 310 -5.10 6.30 11.20
CA LYS A 310 -3.92 6.06 12.06
C LYS A 310 -2.65 6.71 11.52
N GLN A 311 -2.52 6.81 10.21
CA GLN A 311 -1.40 7.51 9.60
C GLN A 311 -1.45 9.01 9.90
N LEU A 312 -2.62 9.66 9.79
CA LEU A 312 -2.77 11.06 10.14
C LEU A 312 -2.66 11.32 11.64
N TRP A 313 -3.19 10.41 12.48
CA TRP A 313 -2.94 10.48 13.92
C TRP A 313 -1.43 10.49 14.23
N ALA A 314 -0.67 9.55 13.66
CA ALA A 314 0.79 9.53 13.82
C ALA A 314 1.46 10.77 13.24
N LEU A 315 1.01 11.26 12.08
CA LEU A 315 1.56 12.46 11.46
C LEU A 315 1.40 13.68 12.38
N ARG A 316 0.23 13.90 12.98
CA ARG A 316 -0.02 14.97 13.95
C ARG A 316 0.96 14.94 15.13
N ASP A 317 1.23 13.76 15.67
CA ASP A 317 2.22 13.58 16.74
C ASP A 317 3.65 13.81 16.24
N ILE A 318 3.99 13.29 15.06
CA ILE A 318 5.34 13.43 14.49
C ILE A 318 5.67 14.90 14.23
N VAL A 319 4.78 15.67 13.58
CA VAL A 319 5.06 17.10 13.29
C VAL A 319 5.14 17.96 14.56
N ALA A 320 4.57 17.51 15.67
CA ALA A 320 4.67 18.18 16.96
C ALA A 320 6.05 18.03 17.63
N ARG A 321 6.88 17.12 17.17
CA ARG A 321 8.20 16.87 17.79
C ARG A 321 9.20 17.95 17.41
N PRO A 322 9.90 18.60 18.37
CA PRO A 322 10.78 19.75 18.11
C PRO A 322 11.87 19.51 17.05
N ARG A 323 12.30 18.27 16.89
CA ARG A 323 13.33 17.88 15.89
C ARG A 323 12.93 18.15 14.44
N TRP A 324 11.63 18.33 14.17
CA TRP A 324 11.12 18.59 12.82
C TRP A 324 10.92 20.07 12.49
N LYS A 325 11.15 20.96 13.44
CA LYS A 325 11.12 22.41 13.19
C LYS A 325 12.13 22.80 12.11
N GLY A 326 11.70 23.54 11.10
CA GLY A 326 12.51 23.92 9.94
C GLY A 326 12.82 22.76 8.98
N ARG A 327 12.06 21.66 9.04
CA ARG A 327 12.25 20.47 8.22
C ARG A 327 11.05 20.21 7.29
N SER A 328 11.33 19.49 6.21
CA SER A 328 10.32 19.04 5.27
C SER A 328 9.92 17.59 5.56
N ILE A 329 8.62 17.33 5.67
CA ILE A 329 8.04 15.98 5.85
C ILE A 329 7.12 15.68 4.68
N LEU A 330 7.25 14.48 4.10
CA LEU A 330 6.38 13.97 3.05
C LEU A 330 5.47 12.88 3.59
N LEU A 331 4.17 13.10 3.55
CA LEU A 331 3.15 12.07 3.75
C LEU A 331 3.03 11.23 2.48
N TRP A 332 3.24 9.91 2.57
CA TRP A 332 2.99 9.03 1.43
C TRP A 332 1.56 8.49 1.50
N ASN A 333 0.68 9.01 0.65
CA ASN A 333 -0.72 8.58 0.59
C ASN A 333 -0.85 7.22 -0.09
N THR A 334 -1.34 6.22 0.63
CA THR A 334 -1.42 4.84 0.17
C THR A 334 -2.84 4.30 0.00
N LEU A 335 -3.85 5.05 0.45
CA LEU A 335 -5.26 4.67 0.33
C LEU A 335 -5.80 5.15 -1.02
N SER A 336 -6.49 4.28 -1.76
CA SER A 336 -7.09 4.67 -3.03
C SER A 336 -8.17 5.75 -2.85
N THR A 337 -8.06 6.86 -3.58
CA THR A 337 -9.13 7.87 -3.73
C THR A 337 -10.15 7.42 -4.79
N PRO A 338 -9.76 7.05 -6.04
CA PRO A 338 -10.72 6.49 -6.98
C PRO A 338 -11.16 5.09 -6.55
N ARG A 339 -12.47 4.86 -6.56
CA ARG A 339 -13.09 3.57 -6.27
C ARG A 339 -14.18 3.28 -7.31
N PRO A 340 -14.40 2.01 -7.68
CA PRO A 340 -15.52 1.66 -8.54
C PRO A 340 -16.84 2.13 -7.91
N ARG A 341 -17.72 2.68 -8.75
CA ARG A 341 -19.09 2.96 -8.31
C ARG A 341 -19.79 1.62 -8.04
N LEU A 342 -20.46 1.53 -6.91
CA LEU A 342 -21.24 0.35 -6.56
C LEU A 342 -22.56 0.32 -7.36
N ASP A 343 -22.84 -0.84 -7.94
CA ASP A 343 -24.11 -1.12 -8.57
C ASP A 343 -25.22 -1.24 -7.51
N PRO A 344 -26.49 -0.94 -7.82
CA PRO A 344 -27.59 -1.09 -6.87
C PRO A 344 -27.73 -2.51 -6.31
N ASP A 345 -27.39 -3.54 -7.10
CA ASP A 345 -27.45 -4.96 -6.75
C ASP A 345 -26.12 -5.53 -6.21
N ALA A 346 -25.11 -4.71 -5.98
CA ALA A 346 -23.78 -5.16 -5.54
C ALA A 346 -23.85 -6.02 -4.27
N THR A 347 -24.77 -5.71 -3.34
CA THR A 347 -24.96 -6.50 -2.12
C THR A 347 -25.49 -7.91 -2.42
N ALA A 348 -26.36 -8.07 -3.40
CA ALA A 348 -26.91 -9.38 -3.79
C ALA A 348 -25.86 -10.30 -4.42
N ARG A 349 -24.77 -9.76 -4.92
CA ARG A 349 -23.63 -10.53 -5.47
C ARG A 349 -22.66 -11.04 -4.40
N VAL A 350 -22.76 -10.54 -3.16
CA VAL A 350 -21.90 -10.97 -2.05
C VAL A 350 -22.33 -12.38 -1.63
N PRO A 351 -21.39 -13.35 -1.47
CA PRO A 351 -21.75 -14.71 -1.08
C PRO A 351 -22.45 -14.78 0.29
N ASP A 352 -23.40 -15.71 0.44
CA ASP A 352 -24.25 -15.87 1.65
C ASP A 352 -23.45 -15.96 2.96
N ALA A 353 -22.24 -16.53 2.93
CA ALA A 353 -21.37 -16.61 4.08
C ALA A 353 -21.06 -15.24 4.72
N PHE A 354 -21.19 -14.15 3.98
CA PHE A 354 -20.97 -12.77 4.44
C PHE A 354 -22.27 -12.06 4.80
N ALA A 355 -23.45 -12.58 4.44
CA ALA A 355 -24.74 -11.94 4.67
C ALA A 355 -24.97 -11.49 6.13
N PRO A 356 -24.56 -12.27 7.17
CA PRO A 356 -24.72 -11.85 8.56
C PRO A 356 -23.96 -10.55 8.93
N LEU A 357 -22.95 -10.15 8.14
CA LEU A 357 -22.19 -8.91 8.38
C LEU A 357 -22.99 -7.67 8.02
N PHE A 358 -23.94 -7.80 7.08
CA PHE A 358 -24.82 -6.70 6.65
C PHE A 358 -26.04 -6.51 7.57
N LEU A 359 -26.36 -7.54 8.38
CA LEU A 359 -27.49 -7.51 9.32
C LEU A 359 -27.08 -7.00 10.72
N LYS A 360 -25.81 -7.12 11.10
CA LYS A 360 -25.28 -6.60 12.37
C LYS A 360 -25.08 -5.11 12.21
N GLY A 361 -25.91 -4.31 12.92
CA GLY A 361 -25.68 -2.88 13.07
C GLY A 361 -24.22 -2.62 13.52
N PHE A 362 -23.66 -1.51 13.06
CA PHE A 362 -22.25 -1.14 13.22
C PHE A 362 -21.73 -1.32 14.63
N SER A 363 -20.62 -2.00 14.82
CA SER A 363 -19.79 -1.81 16.01
C SER A 363 -19.17 -0.41 15.91
N ARG A 364 -19.82 0.56 16.59
CA ARG A 364 -19.36 1.96 16.71
C ARG A 364 -18.01 2.06 17.40
#